data_c075c2ff071b602dc10c2d0c16e7e2c9
#
_entry.id   c075c2ff071b602dc10c2d0c16e7e2c9
#
_cell.length_a   1.000
_cell.length_b   1.000
_cell.length_c   1.000
_cell.angle_alpha   90.00
_cell.angle_beta   90.00
_cell.angle_gamma   90.00
#
_symmetry.space_group_name_H-M   'P 1'
#
loop_
_entity.id
_entity.type
_entity.pdbx_description
1 polymer ?
#
loop_
_entity_poly.entity_id
_entity_poly.type
_entity_poly.pdbx_seq_one_letter_code
_entity_poly.pdbx_strand_id
1 'polypeptide(L)'
;PAAIVAEATRRLRPDSKILNICDMPIDLEEKMADMCGLSSRKEMQVGYYGLNHFGWWHKIYDNNGNDLMPQIKEHMKANGFADALSDTNQHVDESWVHTFQKARDVYAVDPETIPNTYLKYYLFPDYVVETSDPDYTRANEVMDGREKFVFGECRRIVENGTSKGCAFEADAHATYIVDLACAIAENTQERFLLIVPNEGAVENFDRTAMVEIPSIVGCNGYEKICQGAIPQFQKGLMEQQVSVEKLTVEAWIE
;
A
#
# COMPACT_ATOMS: atom_id res chain seq x y z
N PRO A 1 5.02 -7.69 -6.40
CA PRO A 1 6.05 -7.39 -7.42
C PRO A 1 7.04 -6.33 -6.98
N ALA A 2 6.64 -5.24 -6.30
CA ALA A 2 7.57 -4.18 -5.91
C ALA A 2 8.67 -4.68 -4.95
N ALA A 3 8.35 -5.56 -4.02
CA ALA A 3 9.34 -6.17 -3.12
C ALA A 3 10.36 -7.03 -3.89
N ILE A 4 9.92 -7.79 -4.89
CA ILE A 4 10.82 -8.60 -5.74
C ILE A 4 11.75 -7.68 -6.56
N VAL A 5 11.23 -6.60 -7.13
CA VAL A 5 12.04 -5.60 -7.85
C VAL A 5 13.03 -4.92 -6.89
N ALA A 6 12.60 -4.57 -5.70
CA ALA A 6 13.45 -3.97 -4.67
C ALA A 6 14.58 -4.93 -4.24
N GLU A 7 14.28 -6.22 -4.02
CA GLU A 7 15.26 -7.24 -3.69
C GLU A 7 16.25 -7.48 -4.85
N ALA A 8 15.77 -7.55 -6.09
CA ALA A 8 16.62 -7.67 -7.27
C ALA A 8 17.56 -6.47 -7.41
N THR A 9 17.05 -5.26 -7.22
CA THR A 9 17.87 -4.03 -7.26
C THR A 9 18.92 -4.03 -6.18
N ARG A 10 18.56 -4.39 -4.94
CA ARG A 10 19.50 -4.49 -3.82
C ARG A 10 20.66 -5.44 -4.13
N ARG A 11 20.40 -6.56 -4.81
CA ARG A 11 21.45 -7.54 -5.17
C ARG A 11 22.28 -7.11 -6.38
N LEU A 12 21.63 -6.60 -7.42
CA LEU A 12 22.28 -6.37 -8.72
C LEU A 12 22.81 -4.95 -8.89
N ARG A 13 22.25 -4.00 -8.17
CA ARG A 13 22.58 -2.58 -8.26
C ARG A 13 22.56 -1.91 -6.86
N PRO A 14 23.37 -2.37 -5.90
CA PRO A 14 23.34 -1.88 -4.52
C PRO A 14 23.61 -0.38 -4.38
N ASP A 15 24.31 0.23 -5.36
CA ASP A 15 24.60 1.68 -5.37
C ASP A 15 23.47 2.52 -5.99
N SER A 16 22.43 1.89 -6.53
CA SER A 16 21.31 2.60 -7.14
C SER A 16 20.42 3.24 -6.07
N LYS A 17 20.08 4.51 -6.27
CA LYS A 17 19.14 5.23 -5.40
C LYS A 17 17.71 5.03 -5.91
N ILE A 18 17.11 3.92 -5.53
CA ILE A 18 15.75 3.56 -5.91
C ILE A 18 14.88 3.51 -4.65
N LEU A 19 13.75 4.22 -4.68
CA LEU A 19 12.69 4.12 -3.69
C LEU A 19 11.51 3.38 -4.31
N ASN A 20 11.06 2.33 -3.64
CA ASN A 20 9.87 1.59 -4.04
C ASN A 20 8.72 1.97 -3.10
N ILE A 21 7.56 2.21 -3.67
CA ILE A 21 6.33 2.60 -2.97
C ILE A 21 5.16 1.75 -3.46
N CYS A 22 4.11 1.67 -2.65
CA CYS A 22 2.83 1.09 -3.01
C CYS A 22 1.73 2.10 -2.70
N ASP A 23 0.76 2.17 -3.57
CA ASP A 23 -0.40 3.06 -3.47
C ASP A 23 -1.49 2.51 -2.54
N MET A 24 -1.67 1.20 -2.46
CA MET A 24 -2.73 0.59 -1.67
C MET A 24 -2.72 1.01 -0.18
N PRO A 25 -1.58 1.00 0.54
CA PRO A 25 -1.58 1.49 1.91
C PRO A 25 -2.04 2.94 2.04
N ILE A 26 -1.76 3.76 1.04
CA ILE A 26 -2.10 5.19 1.03
C ILE A 26 -3.61 5.38 0.87
N ASP A 27 -4.24 4.63 -0.05
CA ASP A 27 -5.69 4.63 -0.19
C ASP A 27 -6.39 4.17 1.10
N LEU A 28 -5.86 3.13 1.74
CA LEU A 28 -6.39 2.64 3.01
C LEU A 28 -6.19 3.66 4.15
N GLU A 29 -5.09 4.41 4.17
CA GLU A 29 -4.88 5.49 5.14
C GLU A 29 -5.86 6.65 4.93
N GLU A 30 -6.17 7.03 3.69
CA GLU A 30 -7.23 8.03 3.42
C GLU A 30 -8.60 7.53 3.92
N LYS A 31 -8.95 6.25 3.67
CA LYS A 31 -10.18 5.66 4.21
C LYS A 31 -10.21 5.64 5.74
N MET A 32 -9.09 5.34 6.39
CA MET A 32 -9.00 5.38 7.85
C MET A 32 -9.13 6.81 8.39
N ALA A 33 -8.60 7.81 7.67
CA ALA A 33 -8.79 9.21 8.00
C ALA A 33 -10.28 9.59 7.94
N ASP A 34 -10.97 9.21 6.87
CA ASP A 34 -12.42 9.44 6.73
C ASP A 34 -13.22 8.75 7.85
N MET A 35 -12.91 7.51 8.21
CA MET A 35 -13.52 6.80 9.35
C MET A 35 -13.41 7.59 10.65
N CYS A 36 -12.33 8.37 10.79
CA CYS A 36 -12.06 9.18 11.97
C CYS A 36 -12.54 10.64 11.84
N GLY A 37 -13.13 11.03 10.72
CA GLY A 37 -13.59 12.39 10.45
C GLY A 37 -12.45 13.39 10.21
N LEU A 38 -11.29 12.89 9.77
CA LEU A 38 -10.14 13.71 9.38
C LEU A 38 -10.25 14.10 7.90
N SER A 39 -9.62 15.19 7.51
CA SER A 39 -9.67 15.70 6.13
C SER A 39 -8.67 14.99 5.22
N SER A 40 -7.64 14.36 5.77
CA SER A 40 -6.58 13.67 5.03
C SER A 40 -5.77 12.77 5.95
N ARG A 41 -5.20 11.71 5.39
CA ARG A 41 -4.20 10.86 6.06
C ARG A 41 -3.00 11.65 6.62
N LYS A 42 -2.69 12.83 6.08
CA LYS A 42 -1.60 13.70 6.57
C LYS A 42 -1.85 14.21 8.00
N GLU A 43 -3.08 14.09 8.49
CA GLU A 43 -3.43 14.36 9.89
C GLU A 43 -3.19 13.16 10.82
N MET A 44 -2.73 12.03 10.28
CA MET A 44 -2.41 10.82 11.03
C MET A 44 -0.92 10.56 11.12
N GLN A 45 -0.51 9.93 12.21
CA GLN A 45 0.81 9.35 12.40
C GLN A 45 0.65 7.84 12.57
N VAL A 46 1.13 7.10 11.59
CA VAL A 46 0.97 5.65 11.54
C VAL A 46 2.24 4.90 11.91
N GLY A 47 2.08 3.77 12.60
CA GLY A 47 3.06 2.70 12.67
C GLY A 47 2.56 1.55 11.80
N TYR A 48 3.36 1.18 10.82
CA TYR A 48 3.07 0.12 9.85
C TYR A 48 4.30 -0.74 9.65
N TYR A 49 4.12 -2.01 9.60
CA TYR A 49 5.17 -2.96 9.23
C TYR A 49 4.61 -4.04 8.32
N GLY A 50 5.44 -4.53 7.46
CA GLY A 50 5.08 -5.59 6.54
C GLY A 50 6.03 -5.73 5.39
N LEU A 51 5.55 -6.43 4.38
CA LEU A 51 6.13 -6.51 3.05
C LEU A 51 5.16 -5.86 2.07
N ASN A 52 5.58 -5.60 0.85
CA ASN A 52 4.67 -5.05 -0.15
C ASN A 52 3.44 -5.95 -0.35
N HIS A 53 2.23 -5.41 -0.17
CA HIS A 53 0.95 -6.12 -0.17
C HIS A 53 0.72 -7.07 1.01
N PHE A 54 1.57 -7.01 2.03
CA PHE A 54 1.57 -7.99 3.12
C PHE A 54 1.96 -7.32 4.44
N GLY A 55 1.07 -6.49 5.01
CA GLY A 55 1.42 -5.69 6.17
C GLY A 55 0.24 -5.28 7.04
N TRP A 56 0.57 -4.62 8.15
CA TRP A 56 -0.36 -4.27 9.21
C TRP A 56 -0.05 -2.92 9.83
N TRP A 57 -1.11 -2.13 10.12
CA TRP A 57 -1.02 -0.96 10.99
C TRP A 57 -1.20 -1.41 12.44
N HIS A 58 -0.24 -1.03 13.29
CA HIS A 58 -0.26 -1.38 14.72
C HIS A 58 -0.37 -0.16 15.64
N LYS A 59 -0.26 1.02 15.10
CA LYS A 59 -0.43 2.31 15.79
C LYS A 59 -0.97 3.33 14.80
N ILE A 60 -1.98 4.06 15.20
CA ILE A 60 -2.53 5.16 14.42
C ILE A 60 -2.96 6.25 15.40
N TYR A 61 -2.32 7.40 15.32
CA TYR A 61 -2.62 8.58 16.13
C TYR A 61 -2.94 9.76 15.24
N ASP A 62 -3.77 10.69 15.72
CA ASP A 62 -3.88 11.99 15.08
C ASP A 62 -2.67 12.90 15.43
N ASN A 63 -2.59 14.08 14.83
CA ASN A 63 -1.51 15.03 15.08
C ASN A 63 -1.56 15.65 16.51
N ASN A 64 -2.63 15.41 17.28
CA ASN A 64 -2.75 15.80 18.68
C ASN A 64 -2.35 14.68 19.64
N GLY A 65 -2.02 13.51 19.13
CA GLY A 65 -1.62 12.33 19.90
C GLY A 65 -2.80 11.49 20.41
N ASN A 66 -4.02 11.70 19.92
CA ASN A 66 -5.15 10.84 20.24
C ASN A 66 -5.03 9.51 19.49
N ASP A 67 -5.28 8.40 20.18
CA ASP A 67 -5.27 7.06 19.59
C ASP A 67 -6.55 6.82 18.77
N LEU A 68 -6.37 6.58 17.47
CA LEU A 68 -7.46 6.34 16.51
C LEU A 68 -7.74 4.83 16.32
N MET A 69 -6.87 3.94 16.81
CA MET A 69 -7.02 2.49 16.65
C MET A 69 -8.37 1.96 17.15
N PRO A 70 -8.91 2.38 18.31
CA PRO A 70 -10.21 1.87 18.78
C PRO A 70 -11.36 2.15 17.82
N GLN A 71 -11.43 3.36 17.26
CA GLN A 71 -12.49 3.75 16.32
C GLN A 71 -12.37 2.99 15.00
N ILE A 72 -11.16 2.88 14.46
CA ILE A 72 -10.89 2.16 13.22
C ILE A 72 -11.19 0.67 13.41
N LYS A 73 -10.77 0.05 14.51
CA LYS A 73 -11.07 -1.36 14.82
C LYS A 73 -12.55 -1.66 14.89
N GLU A 74 -13.35 -0.77 15.47
CA GLU A 74 -14.81 -0.94 15.51
C GLU A 74 -15.43 -0.89 14.11
N HIS A 75 -14.96 0.02 13.26
CA HIS A 75 -15.38 0.09 11.87
C HIS A 75 -14.96 -1.17 11.09
N MET A 76 -13.70 -1.59 11.22
CA MET A 76 -13.16 -2.80 10.55
C MET A 76 -13.94 -4.05 10.90
N LYS A 77 -14.34 -4.19 12.16
CA LYS A 77 -15.14 -5.32 12.65
C LYS A 77 -16.52 -5.38 11.99
N ALA A 78 -17.14 -4.25 11.74
CA ALA A 78 -18.45 -4.15 11.13
C ALA A 78 -18.41 -4.25 9.60
N ASN A 79 -17.53 -3.49 8.96
CA ASN A 79 -17.62 -3.16 7.54
C ASN A 79 -16.33 -3.48 6.74
N GLY A 80 -15.21 -3.80 7.40
CA GLY A 80 -13.91 -3.82 6.74
C GLY A 80 -13.50 -2.40 6.34
N PHE A 81 -12.98 -2.24 5.13
CA PHE A 81 -12.76 -0.94 4.50
C PHE A 81 -13.91 -0.50 3.59
N ALA A 82 -14.98 -1.29 3.51
CA ALA A 82 -16.17 -0.89 2.78
C ALA A 82 -16.87 0.21 3.57
N ASP A 83 -17.12 1.33 2.93
CA ASP A 83 -17.71 2.47 3.59
C ASP A 83 -19.04 2.87 2.96
N ALA A 84 -19.96 3.31 3.81
CA ALA A 84 -21.14 4.02 3.37
C ALA A 84 -20.82 5.40 2.75
N LEU A 85 -19.60 5.91 2.98
CA LEU A 85 -19.11 7.18 2.44
C LEU A 85 -18.47 7.07 1.06
N SER A 86 -18.26 5.88 0.55
CA SER A 86 -17.73 5.64 -0.80
C SER A 86 -18.68 6.06 -1.94
N ASP A 87 -19.82 6.64 -1.61
CA ASP A 87 -20.68 7.33 -2.58
C ASP A 87 -19.97 8.47 -3.34
N THR A 88 -18.80 8.91 -2.86
CA THR A 88 -17.97 9.87 -3.59
C THR A 88 -17.14 9.25 -4.71
N ASN A 89 -16.91 7.94 -4.70
CA ASN A 89 -16.22 7.20 -5.74
C ASN A 89 -17.22 6.47 -6.65
N GLN A 90 -17.97 7.22 -7.45
CA GLN A 90 -18.88 6.70 -8.48
C GLN A 90 -18.21 5.80 -9.53
N HIS A 91 -16.92 5.54 -9.42
CA HIS A 91 -16.11 4.73 -10.32
C HIS A 91 -15.36 3.60 -9.60
N VAL A 92 -15.72 3.26 -8.35
CA VAL A 92 -15.13 2.10 -7.69
C VAL A 92 -15.67 0.85 -8.37
N ASP A 93 -14.79 0.18 -9.05
CA ASP A 93 -15.00 -1.13 -9.64
C ASP A 93 -15.54 -2.13 -8.59
N GLU A 94 -16.54 -2.91 -8.96
CA GLU A 94 -17.19 -3.89 -8.08
C GLU A 94 -16.19 -4.84 -7.39
N SER A 95 -15.08 -5.15 -8.06
CA SER A 95 -14.00 -5.97 -7.51
C SER A 95 -13.33 -5.33 -6.28
N TRP A 96 -13.24 -3.99 -6.25
CA TRP A 96 -12.72 -3.25 -5.10
C TRP A 96 -13.71 -3.21 -3.95
N VAL A 97 -15.00 -3.06 -4.22
CA VAL A 97 -16.04 -3.13 -3.19
C VAL A 97 -15.95 -4.46 -2.45
N HIS A 98 -15.87 -5.57 -3.18
CA HIS A 98 -15.69 -6.90 -2.60
C HIS A 98 -14.37 -7.04 -1.83
N THR A 99 -13.30 -6.42 -2.32
CA THR A 99 -12.00 -6.42 -1.65
C THR A 99 -12.07 -5.70 -0.30
N PHE A 100 -12.68 -4.53 -0.26
CA PHE A 100 -12.84 -3.75 0.96
C PHE A 100 -13.78 -4.43 1.97
N GLN A 101 -14.87 -5.05 1.51
CA GLN A 101 -15.75 -5.86 2.37
C GLN A 101 -15.03 -7.08 2.95
N LYS A 102 -14.24 -7.80 2.14
CA LYS A 102 -13.48 -8.98 2.58
C LYS A 102 -12.42 -8.64 3.62
N ALA A 103 -11.96 -7.40 3.67
CA ALA A 103 -11.04 -6.92 4.71
C ALA A 103 -11.58 -7.13 6.14
N ARG A 104 -12.90 -7.18 6.36
CA ARG A 104 -13.51 -7.56 7.63
C ARG A 104 -13.12 -8.98 8.05
N ASP A 105 -13.14 -9.92 7.13
CA ASP A 105 -12.79 -11.31 7.42
C ASP A 105 -11.28 -11.45 7.65
N VAL A 106 -10.48 -10.70 6.89
CA VAL A 106 -9.01 -10.61 7.09
C VAL A 106 -8.71 -10.05 8.48
N TYR A 107 -9.38 -8.96 8.88
CA TYR A 107 -9.25 -8.37 10.21
C TYR A 107 -9.62 -9.36 11.33
N ALA A 108 -10.65 -10.17 11.11
CA ALA A 108 -11.09 -11.16 12.10
C ALA A 108 -10.05 -12.26 12.41
N VAL A 109 -9.06 -12.47 11.53
CA VAL A 109 -7.96 -13.43 11.76
C VAL A 109 -7.02 -12.94 12.85
N ASP A 110 -6.74 -11.63 12.89
CA ASP A 110 -5.88 -11.01 13.92
C ASP A 110 -6.38 -9.58 14.23
N PRO A 111 -7.34 -9.43 15.17
CA PRO A 111 -7.99 -8.16 15.45
C PRO A 111 -7.14 -7.18 16.29
N GLU A 112 -5.90 -7.53 16.60
CA GLU A 112 -5.00 -6.63 17.33
C GLU A 112 -4.42 -5.53 16.43
N THR A 113 -4.37 -5.77 15.14
CA THR A 113 -3.81 -4.86 14.12
C THR A 113 -4.81 -4.62 12.99
N ILE A 114 -4.61 -3.58 12.20
CA ILE A 114 -5.40 -3.35 10.99
C ILE A 114 -4.64 -3.94 9.79
N PRO A 115 -5.19 -4.92 9.08
CA PRO A 115 -4.49 -5.59 7.99
C PRO A 115 -4.59 -4.81 6.67
N ASN A 116 -3.57 -4.93 5.83
CA ASN A 116 -3.67 -4.56 4.42
C ASN A 116 -4.69 -5.48 3.71
N THR A 117 -5.53 -4.92 2.85
CA THR A 117 -6.59 -5.66 2.14
C THR A 117 -6.07 -6.80 1.27
N TYR A 118 -4.85 -6.68 0.75
CA TYR A 118 -4.25 -7.72 -0.08
C TYR A 118 -3.87 -8.99 0.68
N LEU A 119 -3.89 -8.98 2.02
CA LEU A 119 -3.75 -10.21 2.81
C LEU A 119 -4.83 -11.24 2.50
N LYS A 120 -5.96 -10.85 1.88
CA LYS A 120 -6.98 -11.79 1.39
C LYS A 120 -6.41 -12.86 0.45
N TYR A 121 -5.42 -12.52 -0.38
CA TYR A 121 -4.81 -13.46 -1.33
C TYR A 121 -4.00 -14.56 -0.66
N TYR A 122 -3.52 -14.30 0.55
CA TYR A 122 -2.70 -15.22 1.32
C TYR A 122 -3.49 -15.99 2.38
N LEU A 123 -4.46 -15.35 2.99
CA LEU A 123 -5.26 -15.93 4.08
C LEU A 123 -6.55 -16.61 3.58
N PHE A 124 -7.03 -16.23 2.40
CA PHE A 124 -8.28 -16.74 1.82
C PHE A 124 -8.10 -17.09 0.32
N PRO A 125 -7.09 -17.91 -0.05
CA PRO A 125 -6.79 -18.21 -1.46
C PRO A 125 -7.96 -18.89 -2.17
N ASP A 126 -8.67 -19.81 -1.50
CA ASP A 126 -9.82 -20.50 -2.08
C ASP A 126 -10.93 -19.52 -2.45
N TYR A 127 -11.25 -18.57 -1.57
CA TYR A 127 -12.20 -17.51 -1.87
C TYR A 127 -11.80 -16.69 -3.10
N VAL A 128 -10.51 -16.34 -3.21
CA VAL A 128 -10.02 -15.56 -4.36
C VAL A 128 -10.18 -16.37 -5.66
N VAL A 129 -9.85 -17.66 -5.66
CA VAL A 129 -10.00 -18.55 -6.83
C VAL A 129 -11.48 -18.69 -7.21
N GLU A 130 -12.36 -18.92 -6.23
CA GLU A 130 -13.81 -19.08 -6.46
C GLU A 130 -14.49 -17.82 -7.00
N THR A 131 -13.98 -16.63 -6.63
CA THR A 131 -14.56 -15.34 -7.04
C THR A 131 -13.86 -14.69 -8.24
N SER A 132 -12.83 -15.33 -8.78
CA SER A 132 -12.09 -14.82 -9.95
C SER A 132 -12.55 -15.52 -11.22
N ASP A 133 -12.69 -14.77 -12.31
CA ASP A 133 -12.92 -15.32 -13.63
C ASP A 133 -11.58 -15.79 -14.24
N PRO A 134 -11.36 -17.10 -14.47
CA PRO A 134 -10.11 -17.60 -15.03
C PRO A 134 -9.92 -17.23 -16.51
N ASP A 135 -11.01 -16.95 -17.24
CA ASP A 135 -10.97 -16.63 -18.67
C ASP A 135 -10.83 -15.11 -18.91
N TYR A 136 -11.24 -14.30 -17.93
CA TYR A 136 -11.13 -12.83 -17.97
C TYR A 136 -10.63 -12.29 -16.64
N THR A 137 -9.32 -12.34 -16.46
CA THR A 137 -8.68 -11.93 -15.21
C THR A 137 -8.67 -10.40 -15.02
N ARG A 138 -8.40 -9.94 -13.80
CA ARG A 138 -8.21 -8.51 -13.50
C ARG A 138 -7.17 -7.85 -14.43
N ALA A 139 -6.15 -8.58 -14.86
CA ALA A 139 -5.15 -8.07 -15.80
C ALA A 139 -5.77 -7.77 -17.18
N ASN A 140 -6.65 -8.65 -17.67
CA ASN A 140 -7.39 -8.43 -18.92
C ASN A 140 -8.28 -7.19 -18.83
N GLU A 141 -9.05 -7.09 -17.76
CA GLU A 141 -9.94 -5.96 -17.49
C GLU A 141 -9.19 -4.62 -17.47
N VAL A 142 -8.05 -4.58 -16.77
CA VAL A 142 -7.21 -3.37 -16.69
C VAL A 142 -6.62 -3.03 -18.06
N MET A 143 -6.11 -4.01 -18.81
CA MET A 143 -5.55 -3.76 -20.15
C MET A 143 -6.61 -3.24 -21.12
N ASP A 144 -7.76 -3.89 -21.16
CA ASP A 144 -8.83 -3.53 -22.11
C ASP A 144 -9.50 -2.18 -21.78
N GLY A 145 -9.73 -1.92 -20.48
CA GLY A 145 -10.39 -0.70 -20.02
C GLY A 145 -9.46 0.50 -19.92
N ARG A 146 -8.39 0.39 -19.13
CA ARG A 146 -7.50 1.52 -18.85
C ARG A 146 -6.68 1.96 -20.07
N GLU A 147 -6.17 1.03 -20.85
CA GLU A 147 -5.39 1.35 -22.04
C GLU A 147 -6.22 2.20 -23.01
N LYS A 148 -7.44 1.75 -23.31
CA LYS A 148 -8.37 2.46 -24.20
C LYS A 148 -8.72 3.84 -23.66
N PHE A 149 -9.02 3.94 -22.36
CA PHE A 149 -9.35 5.20 -21.71
C PHE A 149 -8.17 6.17 -21.72
N VAL A 150 -6.99 5.74 -21.24
CA VAL A 150 -5.80 6.59 -21.13
C VAL A 150 -5.35 7.11 -22.49
N PHE A 151 -5.20 6.22 -23.47
CA PHE A 151 -4.80 6.66 -24.81
C PHE A 151 -5.86 7.51 -25.52
N GLY A 152 -7.14 7.28 -25.23
CA GLY A 152 -8.23 8.12 -25.71
C GLY A 152 -8.12 9.56 -25.19
N GLU A 153 -7.97 9.71 -23.87
CA GLU A 153 -7.81 11.02 -23.23
C GLU A 153 -6.51 11.72 -23.62
N CYS A 154 -5.39 11.00 -23.72
CA CYS A 154 -4.13 11.56 -24.18
C CYS A 154 -4.25 12.13 -25.61
N ARG A 155 -4.90 11.39 -26.52
CA ARG A 155 -5.15 11.90 -27.89
C ARG A 155 -5.99 13.17 -27.87
N ARG A 156 -7.06 13.18 -27.05
CA ARG A 156 -7.93 14.36 -26.90
C ARG A 156 -7.15 15.58 -26.37
N ILE A 157 -6.27 15.39 -25.39
CA ILE A 157 -5.42 16.47 -24.86
C ILE A 157 -4.49 17.01 -25.94
N VAL A 158 -3.86 16.13 -26.71
CA VAL A 158 -2.95 16.52 -27.81
C VAL A 158 -3.71 17.27 -28.89
N GLU A 159 -4.87 16.78 -29.33
CA GLU A 159 -5.70 17.41 -30.35
C GLU A 159 -6.22 18.79 -29.93
N ASN A 160 -6.59 18.95 -28.67
CA ASN A 160 -7.09 20.22 -28.13
C ASN A 160 -5.98 21.19 -27.68
N GLY A 161 -4.73 20.72 -27.57
CA GLY A 161 -3.60 21.51 -27.07
C GLY A 161 -3.72 21.90 -25.58
N THR A 162 -4.61 21.27 -24.84
CA THR A 162 -4.84 21.55 -23.42
C THR A 162 -5.41 20.35 -22.67
N SER A 163 -5.02 20.18 -21.42
CA SER A 163 -5.60 19.20 -20.50
C SER A 163 -6.89 19.70 -19.80
N LYS A 164 -7.30 20.94 -20.03
CA LYS A 164 -8.51 21.48 -19.41
C LYS A 164 -9.75 20.65 -19.78
N GLY A 165 -10.45 20.18 -18.76
CA GLY A 165 -11.64 19.34 -18.92
C GLY A 165 -11.33 17.91 -19.39
N CYS A 166 -10.09 17.41 -19.18
CA CYS A 166 -9.80 15.99 -19.35
C CYS A 166 -10.47 15.18 -18.24
N ALA A 167 -10.68 13.89 -18.53
CA ALA A 167 -11.26 12.96 -17.55
C ALA A 167 -10.24 12.40 -16.56
N PHE A 168 -8.98 12.84 -16.63
CA PHE A 168 -7.99 12.51 -15.62
C PHE A 168 -8.21 13.35 -14.37
N GLU A 169 -8.41 12.67 -13.25
CA GLU A 169 -8.45 13.27 -11.92
C GLU A 169 -7.15 12.93 -11.20
N ALA A 170 -6.60 13.89 -10.46
CA ALA A 170 -5.47 13.64 -9.59
C ALA A 170 -6.02 12.95 -8.34
N ASP A 171 -5.74 11.67 -8.21
CA ASP A 171 -6.07 10.86 -7.05
C ASP A 171 -4.96 10.87 -5.99
N ALA A 172 -5.19 10.19 -4.88
CA ALA A 172 -4.21 10.05 -3.80
C ALA A 172 -2.90 9.42 -4.28
N HIS A 173 -2.95 8.51 -5.26
CA HIS A 173 -1.78 7.83 -5.82
C HIS A 173 -0.87 8.78 -6.58
N ALA A 174 -1.44 9.58 -7.50
CA ALA A 174 -0.69 10.56 -8.27
C ALA A 174 -0.07 11.62 -7.35
N THR A 175 -0.85 12.12 -6.38
CA THR A 175 -0.40 13.09 -5.39
C THR A 175 0.76 12.52 -4.56
N TYR A 176 0.67 11.26 -4.13
CA TYR A 176 1.71 10.62 -3.32
C TYR A 176 3.07 10.53 -4.04
N ILE A 177 3.07 10.20 -5.33
CA ILE A 177 4.30 10.16 -6.15
C ILE A 177 4.92 11.55 -6.27
N VAL A 178 4.10 12.57 -6.51
CA VAL A 178 4.56 13.97 -6.61
C VAL A 178 5.07 14.47 -5.26
N ASP A 179 4.35 14.21 -4.16
CA ASP A 179 4.77 14.58 -2.80
C ASP A 179 6.13 13.97 -2.46
N LEU A 180 6.35 12.69 -2.80
CA LEU A 180 7.63 12.02 -2.61
C LEU A 180 8.77 12.71 -3.39
N ALA A 181 8.52 13.07 -4.65
CA ALA A 181 9.49 13.80 -5.46
C ALA A 181 9.79 15.19 -4.88
N CYS A 182 8.77 15.91 -4.43
CA CYS A 182 8.91 17.21 -3.76
C CYS A 182 9.68 17.08 -2.43
N ALA A 183 9.42 16.02 -1.64
CA ALA A 183 10.11 15.79 -0.39
C ALA A 183 11.63 15.64 -0.59
N ILE A 184 12.04 14.97 -1.66
CA ILE A 184 13.45 14.84 -2.03
C ILE A 184 14.01 16.18 -2.54
N ALA A 185 13.29 16.85 -3.44
CA ALA A 185 13.77 18.08 -4.09
C ALA A 185 13.82 19.29 -3.14
N GLU A 186 12.84 19.41 -2.24
CA GLU A 186 12.63 20.57 -1.36
C GLU A 186 13.04 20.30 0.10
N ASN A 187 13.47 19.06 0.40
CA ASN A 187 13.87 18.63 1.73
C ASN A 187 12.76 18.82 2.80
N THR A 188 11.54 18.42 2.50
CA THR A 188 10.39 18.69 3.40
C THR A 188 10.38 17.84 4.67
N GLN A 189 11.17 16.76 4.73
CA GLN A 189 11.25 15.84 5.87
C GLN A 189 9.87 15.21 6.21
N GLU A 190 9.09 14.87 5.19
CA GLU A 190 7.78 14.25 5.35
C GLU A 190 7.86 12.73 5.51
N ARG A 191 6.79 12.16 6.07
CA ARG A 191 6.66 10.70 6.23
C ARG A 191 6.07 10.05 4.99
N PHE A 192 6.71 8.94 4.58
CA PHE A 192 6.24 8.08 3.51
C PHE A 192 6.35 6.61 3.92
N LEU A 193 5.44 5.77 3.44
CA LEU A 193 5.63 4.32 3.48
C LEU A 193 6.55 3.93 2.32
N LEU A 194 7.69 3.35 2.64
CA LEU A 194 8.69 2.94 1.67
C LEU A 194 8.99 1.46 1.79
N ILE A 195 9.27 0.82 0.65
CA ILE A 195 9.77 -0.55 0.59
C ILE A 195 11.31 -0.46 0.55
N VAL A 196 11.92 -0.75 1.68
CA VAL A 196 13.35 -0.53 1.95
C VAL A 196 13.98 -1.72 2.67
N PRO A 197 15.32 -1.89 2.66
CA PRO A 197 15.97 -2.91 3.47
C PRO A 197 15.64 -2.72 4.95
N ASN A 198 15.30 -3.80 5.65
CA ASN A 198 14.93 -3.77 7.07
C ASN A 198 16.06 -3.18 7.93
N GLU A 199 17.26 -3.73 7.86
CA GLU A 199 18.45 -3.32 8.62
C GLU A 199 18.20 -3.11 10.13
N GLY A 200 17.12 -3.67 10.65
CA GLY A 200 16.73 -3.62 12.05
C GLY A 200 15.59 -2.65 12.40
N ALA A 201 14.95 -2.03 11.42
CA ALA A 201 13.76 -1.21 11.66
C ALA A 201 12.60 -2.04 12.23
N VAL A 202 12.48 -3.30 11.81
CA VAL A 202 11.71 -4.36 12.48
C VAL A 202 12.73 -5.23 13.20
N GLU A 203 12.78 -5.15 14.53
CA GLU A 203 13.89 -5.66 15.36
C GLU A 203 14.11 -7.17 15.28
N ASN A 204 13.02 -7.94 15.32
CA ASN A 204 13.05 -9.40 15.37
C ASN A 204 12.85 -10.05 13.99
N PHE A 205 13.18 -9.33 12.91
CA PHE A 205 12.98 -9.79 11.53
C PHE A 205 14.28 -9.76 10.73
N ASP A 206 14.34 -10.49 9.61
CA ASP A 206 15.51 -10.58 8.75
C ASP A 206 15.99 -9.19 8.30
N ARG A 207 17.24 -8.86 8.65
CA ARG A 207 17.84 -7.56 8.38
C ARG A 207 17.99 -7.24 6.88
N THR A 208 18.02 -8.26 6.04
CA THR A 208 18.21 -8.12 4.58
C THR A 208 16.88 -8.17 3.81
N ALA A 209 15.76 -8.42 4.50
CA ALA A 209 14.43 -8.40 3.88
C ALA A 209 14.06 -6.99 3.42
N MET A 210 13.36 -6.90 2.31
CA MET A 210 12.73 -5.65 1.87
C MET A 210 11.41 -5.50 2.61
N VAL A 211 11.33 -4.52 3.51
CA VAL A 211 10.15 -4.26 4.34
C VAL A 211 9.46 -2.97 3.93
N GLU A 212 8.14 -2.93 4.05
CA GLU A 212 7.34 -1.73 3.85
C GLU A 212 7.07 -1.09 5.21
N ILE A 213 7.66 0.09 5.44
CA ILE A 213 7.64 0.79 6.73
C ILE A 213 7.60 2.30 6.56
N PRO A 214 7.09 3.05 7.56
CA PRO A 214 7.20 4.50 7.59
C PRO A 214 8.66 4.94 7.64
N SER A 215 8.97 5.93 6.81
CA SER A 215 10.29 6.56 6.72
C SER A 215 10.15 8.05 6.54
N ILE A 216 11.11 8.83 7.00
CA ILE A 216 11.18 10.28 6.76
C ILE A 216 12.05 10.51 5.53
N VAL A 217 11.54 11.27 4.57
CA VAL A 217 12.22 11.51 3.29
C VAL A 217 12.64 12.96 3.16
N GLY A 218 13.87 13.16 2.71
CA GLY A 218 14.44 14.47 2.41
C GLY A 218 15.52 14.39 1.33
N CYS A 219 16.23 15.48 1.09
CA CYS A 219 17.24 15.60 0.02
C CYS A 219 18.41 14.60 0.13
N ASN A 220 18.67 14.07 1.32
CA ASN A 220 19.72 13.06 1.56
C ASN A 220 19.23 11.61 1.41
N GLY A 221 17.97 11.39 1.02
CA GLY A 221 17.34 10.09 0.94
C GLY A 221 16.29 9.90 2.03
N TYR A 222 16.35 8.78 2.76
CA TYR A 222 15.32 8.44 3.76
C TYR A 222 15.93 7.96 5.08
N GLU A 223 15.18 8.18 6.15
CA GLU A 223 15.46 7.65 7.48
C GLU A 223 14.31 6.75 7.92
N LYS A 224 14.62 5.49 8.24
CA LYS A 224 13.63 4.50 8.66
C LYS A 224 13.11 4.78 10.06
N ILE A 225 11.79 4.71 10.25
CA ILE A 225 11.19 4.77 11.57
C ILE A 225 11.11 3.35 12.13
N CYS A 226 11.76 3.14 13.29
CA CYS A 226 11.75 1.85 13.96
C CYS A 226 10.33 1.45 14.35
N GLN A 227 9.95 0.21 14.01
CA GLN A 227 8.65 -0.38 14.33
C GLN A 227 8.70 -1.31 15.56
N GLY A 228 9.91 -1.59 16.09
CA GLY A 228 10.12 -2.52 17.19
C GLY A 228 9.99 -3.98 16.78
N ALA A 229 9.75 -4.83 17.76
CA ALA A 229 9.53 -6.26 17.54
C ALA A 229 8.07 -6.51 17.14
N ILE A 230 7.87 -7.31 16.11
CA ILE A 230 6.53 -7.70 15.61
C ILE A 230 6.05 -9.00 16.25
N PRO A 231 4.71 -9.20 16.37
CA PRO A 231 4.14 -10.41 16.92
C PRO A 231 4.52 -11.68 16.14
N GLN A 232 4.63 -12.80 16.85
CA GLN A 232 5.12 -14.07 16.29
C GLN A 232 4.25 -14.60 15.14
N PHE A 233 2.93 -14.40 15.20
CA PHE A 233 2.02 -14.83 14.14
C PHE A 233 2.34 -14.13 12.81
N GLN A 234 2.38 -12.82 12.81
CA GLN A 234 2.68 -12.01 11.62
C GLN A 234 4.12 -12.23 11.14
N LYS A 235 5.07 -12.35 12.09
CA LYS A 235 6.46 -12.68 11.78
C LYS A 235 6.58 -13.98 10.99
N GLY A 236 5.91 -15.04 11.42
CA GLY A 236 5.94 -16.34 10.74
C GLY A 236 5.40 -16.27 9.32
N LEU A 237 4.30 -15.54 9.11
CA LEU A 237 3.73 -15.32 7.78
C LEU A 237 4.69 -14.51 6.89
N MET A 238 5.29 -13.45 7.42
CA MET A 238 6.25 -12.60 6.69
C MET A 238 7.54 -13.39 6.34
N GLU A 239 8.05 -14.23 7.23
CA GLU A 239 9.24 -15.06 6.96
C GLU A 239 9.02 -16.02 5.79
N GLN A 240 7.83 -16.62 5.71
CA GLN A 240 7.46 -17.45 4.58
C GLN A 240 7.44 -16.64 3.28
N GLN A 241 6.80 -15.47 3.27
CA GLN A 241 6.70 -14.62 2.09
C GLN A 241 8.06 -14.07 1.63
N VAL A 242 8.92 -13.63 2.55
CA VAL A 242 10.29 -13.19 2.24
C VAL A 242 11.10 -14.30 1.59
N SER A 243 10.92 -15.55 2.03
CA SER A 243 11.57 -16.70 1.39
C SER A 243 11.17 -16.84 -0.06
N VAL A 244 9.88 -16.67 -0.37
CA VAL A 244 9.38 -16.68 -1.76
C VAL A 244 9.99 -15.55 -2.58
N GLU A 245 10.03 -14.32 -2.04
CA GLU A 245 10.59 -13.16 -2.74
C GLU A 245 12.08 -13.34 -3.06
N LYS A 246 12.86 -13.78 -2.08
CA LYS A 246 14.30 -14.01 -2.24
C LYS A 246 14.61 -15.14 -3.21
N LEU A 247 13.91 -16.27 -3.10
CA LEU A 247 14.07 -17.41 -4.02
C LEU A 247 13.65 -17.08 -5.45
N THR A 248 12.62 -16.25 -5.63
CA THR A 248 12.21 -15.77 -6.96
C THR A 248 13.33 -14.97 -7.63
N VAL A 249 13.98 -14.07 -6.89
CA VAL A 249 15.10 -13.28 -7.41
C VAL A 249 16.32 -14.17 -7.67
N GLU A 250 16.60 -15.13 -6.79
CA GLU A 250 17.70 -16.06 -6.94
C GLU A 250 17.53 -16.92 -8.20
N ALA A 251 16.37 -17.52 -8.39
CA ALA A 251 16.04 -18.33 -9.59
C ALA A 251 16.06 -17.51 -10.90
N TRP A 252 15.87 -16.19 -10.81
CA TRP A 252 15.98 -15.32 -11.98
C TRP A 252 17.42 -14.93 -12.32
N ILE A 253 18.32 -14.88 -11.32
CA ILE A 253 19.74 -14.55 -11.51
C ILE A 253 20.53 -15.74 -12.03
N GLU A 254 20.19 -16.98 -11.63
CA GLU A 254 20.80 -18.23 -12.11
C GLU A 254 20.42 -18.56 -13.57
#